data_9ae4b5d01e99563e2a175070a81e7ad8
#
_entry.id   9ae4b5d01e99563e2a175070a81e7ad8
#
_cell.length_a   1.000
_cell.length_b   1.000
_cell.length_c   1.000
_cell.angle_alpha   90.00
_cell.angle_beta   90.00
_cell.angle_gamma   90.00
#
_symmetry.space_group_name_H-M   'P 1'
#
loop_
_entity.id
_entity.type
_entity.pdbx_description
1 polymer ?
#
loop_
_entity_poly.entity_id
_entity_poly.type
_entity_poly.pdbx_seq_one_letter_code
_entity_poly.pdbx_strand_id
1 'polypeptide(L)'
;MQIENHKEEVPFAHYEELFKKLNPADAAQRLSSVKWDGKEFYVNLLGREFAISHPDYAIRALDEGNLPPLPTQTFLLRYLLESKDVAWGGEWKTFREMPWGEMYIKPYTGRVLTRAAFTFGFRVAAMRAAAEKMGATAVKHGDAGFEFTLVGDYKMRILVWEGDDEFPPNAQILYSDNFADGFAAEDRVVAGDILIGTIKSYM
;
A
#
# COMPACT_ATOMS: atom_id res chain seq x y z
N MET A 1 -26.03 -12.26 2.24
CA MET A 1 -25.45 -10.91 2.01
C MET A 1 -25.64 -10.59 0.54
N GLN A 2 -26.29 -9.49 0.21
CA GLN A 2 -26.47 -9.07 -1.18
C GLN A 2 -25.16 -8.39 -1.60
N ILE A 3 -24.47 -8.91 -2.63
CA ILE A 3 -23.20 -8.36 -3.10
C ILE A 3 -23.50 -7.12 -3.94
N GLU A 4 -23.13 -5.94 -3.46
CA GLU A 4 -23.33 -4.66 -4.15
C GLU A 4 -22.13 -4.28 -5.05
N ASN A 5 -20.92 -4.70 -4.66
CA ASN A 5 -19.70 -4.44 -5.41
C ASN A 5 -18.87 -5.72 -5.64
N HIS A 6 -19.17 -6.42 -6.73
CA HIS A 6 -18.50 -7.67 -7.09
C HIS A 6 -16.97 -7.57 -7.22
N LYS A 7 -16.44 -6.37 -7.56
CA LYS A 7 -15.00 -6.19 -7.75
C LYS A 7 -14.22 -6.14 -6.43
N GLU A 8 -14.85 -5.75 -5.34
CA GLU A 8 -14.20 -5.61 -4.03
C GLU A 8 -14.67 -6.69 -3.05
N GLU A 9 -15.97 -6.97 -3.01
CA GLU A 9 -16.55 -7.91 -2.03
C GLU A 9 -16.21 -9.37 -2.32
N VAL A 10 -16.15 -9.77 -3.59
CA VAL A 10 -15.83 -11.17 -3.95
C VAL A 10 -14.38 -11.53 -3.59
N PRO A 11 -13.37 -10.71 -3.94
CA PRO A 11 -12.01 -10.97 -3.48
C PRO A 11 -11.88 -10.94 -1.95
N PHE A 12 -12.52 -9.98 -1.29
CA PHE A 12 -12.49 -9.88 0.17
C PHE A 12 -13.04 -11.16 0.83
N ALA A 13 -14.23 -11.60 0.44
CA ALA A 13 -14.86 -12.81 0.98
C ALA A 13 -14.00 -14.06 0.75
N HIS A 14 -13.32 -14.16 -0.40
CA HIS A 14 -12.39 -15.26 -0.69
C HIS A 14 -11.22 -15.29 0.30
N TYR A 15 -10.56 -14.14 0.49
CA TYR A 15 -9.40 -14.07 1.40
C TYR A 15 -9.81 -14.14 2.87
N GLU A 16 -10.99 -13.68 3.24
CA GLU A 16 -11.54 -13.88 4.59
C GLU A 16 -11.73 -15.38 4.91
N GLU A 17 -12.23 -16.17 3.97
CA GLU A 17 -12.36 -17.63 4.14
C GLU A 17 -11.00 -18.35 4.24
N LEU A 18 -9.99 -17.87 3.51
CA LEU A 18 -8.63 -18.38 3.67
C LEU A 18 -8.01 -17.97 5.01
N PHE A 19 -8.28 -16.76 5.46
CA PHE A 19 -7.78 -16.23 6.72
C PHE A 19 -8.28 -17.03 7.94
N LYS A 20 -9.53 -17.51 7.92
CA LYS A 20 -10.07 -18.39 8.98
C LYS A 20 -9.25 -19.67 9.18
N LYS A 21 -8.53 -20.11 8.14
CA LYS A 21 -7.70 -21.31 8.15
C LYS A 21 -6.22 -21.05 8.39
N LEU A 22 -5.84 -19.79 8.47
CA LEU A 22 -4.46 -19.37 8.72
C LEU A 22 -3.99 -19.91 10.08
N ASN A 23 -2.76 -20.45 10.14
CA ASN A 23 -2.09 -20.64 11.42
C ASN A 23 -1.44 -19.33 11.88
N PRO A 24 -1.93 -18.69 12.95
CA PRO A 24 -1.41 -17.37 13.35
C PRO A 24 0.06 -17.40 13.76
N ALA A 25 0.54 -18.50 14.33
CA ALA A 25 1.95 -18.62 14.73
C ALA A 25 2.88 -18.63 13.50
N ASP A 26 2.48 -19.34 12.42
CA ASP A 26 3.25 -19.37 11.18
C ASP A 26 3.29 -17.99 10.51
N ALA A 27 2.17 -17.25 10.53
CA ALA A 27 2.12 -15.90 10.00
C ALA A 27 3.05 -14.95 10.79
N ALA A 28 3.00 -14.97 12.11
CA ALA A 28 3.86 -14.15 12.97
C ALA A 28 5.34 -14.55 12.87
N GLN A 29 5.65 -15.80 12.57
CA GLN A 29 7.03 -16.24 12.31
C GLN A 29 7.54 -15.76 10.94
N ARG A 30 6.68 -15.71 9.93
CA ARG A 30 7.00 -15.29 8.56
C ARG A 30 7.12 -13.77 8.41
N LEU A 31 6.45 -13.02 9.28
CA LEU A 31 6.30 -11.56 9.24
C LEU A 31 6.74 -10.97 10.58
N SER A 32 8.01 -10.66 10.74
CA SER A 32 8.59 -10.18 12.00
C SER A 32 8.03 -8.83 12.46
N SER A 33 7.50 -8.04 11.51
CA SER A 33 6.82 -6.77 11.79
C SER A 33 5.37 -6.92 12.29
N VAL A 34 4.83 -8.14 12.25
CA VAL A 34 3.47 -8.46 12.69
C VAL A 34 3.54 -9.06 14.09
N LYS A 35 2.85 -8.44 15.03
CA LYS A 35 2.71 -8.98 16.39
C LYS A 35 1.42 -9.79 16.50
N TRP A 36 1.49 -10.97 17.09
CA TRP A 36 0.36 -11.82 17.44
C TRP A 36 0.27 -11.96 18.98
N ASP A 37 -0.88 -11.66 19.58
CA ASP A 37 -1.09 -11.72 21.04
C ASP A 37 -1.89 -12.95 21.51
N GLY A 38 -2.22 -13.86 20.58
CA GLY A 38 -3.08 -15.02 20.83
C GLY A 38 -4.54 -14.82 20.40
N LYS A 39 -4.92 -13.60 20.00
CA LYS A 39 -6.27 -13.25 19.57
C LYS A 39 -6.30 -12.30 18.36
N GLU A 40 -5.38 -11.35 18.29
CA GLU A 40 -5.32 -10.31 17.26
C GLU A 40 -3.91 -10.20 16.66
N PHE A 41 -3.87 -9.92 15.36
CA PHE A 41 -2.66 -9.46 14.67
C PHE A 41 -2.59 -7.94 14.74
N TYR A 42 -1.41 -7.41 15.04
CA TYR A 42 -1.12 -5.98 15.00
C TYR A 42 -0.25 -5.69 13.80
N VAL A 43 -0.74 -4.86 12.89
CA VAL A 43 -0.09 -4.53 11.62
C VAL A 43 0.00 -3.01 11.47
N ASN A 44 1.20 -2.51 11.20
CA ASN A 44 1.41 -1.11 10.84
C ASN A 44 1.35 -0.96 9.32
N LEU A 45 0.45 -0.11 8.83
CA LEU A 45 0.31 0.23 7.42
C LEU A 45 0.44 1.75 7.26
N LEU A 46 1.48 2.21 6.58
CA LEU A 46 1.78 3.63 6.37
C LEU A 46 1.74 4.47 7.67
N GLY A 47 2.33 3.95 8.74
CA GLY A 47 2.40 4.62 10.03
C GLY A 47 1.16 4.49 10.92
N ARG A 48 0.08 3.85 10.45
CA ARG A 48 -1.14 3.58 11.22
C ARG A 48 -1.17 2.12 11.68
N GLU A 49 -1.48 1.89 12.93
CA GLU A 49 -1.63 0.55 13.50
C GLU A 49 -3.08 0.06 13.43
N PHE A 50 -3.23 -1.20 13.01
CA PHE A 50 -4.50 -1.91 12.97
C PHE A 50 -4.41 -3.19 13.76
N ALA A 51 -5.47 -3.51 14.49
CA ALA A 51 -5.65 -4.83 15.11
C ALA A 51 -6.68 -5.62 14.29
N ILE A 52 -6.33 -6.86 13.95
CA ILE A 52 -7.13 -7.77 13.12
C ILE A 52 -7.35 -9.04 13.90
N SER A 53 -8.60 -9.33 14.27
CA SER A 53 -8.95 -10.52 15.03
C SER A 53 -8.94 -11.78 14.15
N HIS A 54 -8.63 -12.93 14.76
CA HIS A 54 -8.61 -14.24 14.13
C HIS A 54 -9.28 -15.27 15.07
N PRO A 55 -10.04 -16.27 14.55
CA PRO A 55 -10.28 -16.59 13.12
C PRO A 55 -11.33 -15.71 12.44
N ASP A 56 -12.23 -15.11 13.20
CA ASP A 56 -13.28 -14.25 12.66
C ASP A 56 -12.69 -12.87 12.42
N TYR A 57 -12.57 -12.53 11.13
CA TYR A 57 -12.00 -11.27 10.71
C TYR A 57 -12.82 -10.07 11.23
N ALA A 58 -12.19 -9.26 12.05
CA ALA A 58 -12.66 -7.92 12.38
C ALA A 58 -11.44 -7.00 12.49
N ILE A 59 -11.49 -5.86 11.82
CA ILE A 59 -10.41 -4.87 11.85
C ILE A 59 -10.81 -3.66 12.68
N ARG A 60 -9.89 -3.15 13.48
CA ARG A 60 -10.03 -1.86 14.18
C ARG A 60 -8.74 -1.05 14.03
N ALA A 61 -8.88 0.24 13.84
CA ALA A 61 -7.77 1.16 13.96
C ALA A 61 -7.40 1.37 15.43
N LEU A 62 -6.12 1.52 15.73
CA LEU A 62 -5.64 1.83 17.10
C LEU A 62 -5.56 3.34 17.35
N ASP A 63 -5.78 4.14 16.32
CA ASP A 63 -5.96 5.58 16.37
C ASP A 63 -7.45 5.96 16.23
N GLU A 64 -7.76 7.25 16.27
CA GLU A 64 -9.13 7.79 16.09
C GLU A 64 -9.54 7.85 14.60
N GLY A 65 -8.71 7.34 13.68
CA GLY A 65 -8.96 7.38 12.26
C GLY A 65 -9.98 6.37 11.78
N ASN A 66 -10.53 6.62 10.60
CA ASN A 66 -11.47 5.70 9.94
C ASN A 66 -10.81 4.36 9.61
N LEU A 67 -11.64 3.32 9.52
CA LEU A 67 -11.21 2.02 9.00
C LEU A 67 -10.79 2.15 7.53
N PRO A 68 -9.82 1.34 7.10
CA PRO A 68 -9.40 1.33 5.71
C PRO A 68 -10.51 0.79 4.81
N PRO A 69 -10.62 1.27 3.55
CA PRO A 69 -11.59 0.75 2.59
C PRO A 69 -11.33 -0.73 2.28
N LEU A 70 -12.36 -1.41 1.76
CA LEU A 70 -12.34 -2.86 1.54
C LEU A 70 -11.16 -3.37 0.72
N PRO A 71 -10.69 -2.70 -0.36
CA PRO A 71 -9.48 -3.11 -1.07
C PRO A 71 -8.22 -3.12 -0.20
N THR A 72 -8.10 -2.16 0.72
CA THR A 72 -6.99 -2.12 1.68
C THR A 72 -7.10 -3.23 2.71
N GLN A 73 -8.32 -3.57 3.16
CA GLN A 73 -8.54 -4.72 4.06
C GLN A 73 -8.16 -6.02 3.37
N THR A 74 -8.53 -6.19 2.09
CA THR A 74 -8.12 -7.34 1.27
C THR A 74 -6.61 -7.42 1.13
N PHE A 75 -5.93 -6.28 0.92
CA PHE A 75 -4.46 -6.22 0.90
C PHE A 75 -3.84 -6.69 2.22
N LEU A 76 -4.38 -6.27 3.36
CA LEU A 76 -3.91 -6.71 4.67
C LEU A 76 -4.13 -8.21 4.90
N LEU A 77 -5.27 -8.76 4.47
CA LEU A 77 -5.52 -10.21 4.50
C LEU A 77 -4.48 -10.97 3.65
N ARG A 78 -4.21 -10.52 2.43
CA ARG A 78 -3.21 -11.13 1.56
C ARG A 78 -1.80 -11.01 2.14
N TYR A 79 -1.46 -9.86 2.73
CA TYR A 79 -0.20 -9.69 3.43
C TYR A 79 -0.01 -10.74 4.53
N LEU A 80 -1.01 -10.94 5.39
CA LEU A 80 -0.96 -11.95 6.45
C LEU A 80 -0.92 -13.39 5.91
N LEU A 81 -1.59 -13.67 4.79
CA LEU A 81 -1.70 -15.00 4.20
C LEU A 81 -0.47 -15.39 3.36
N GLU A 82 0.01 -14.50 2.51
CA GLU A 82 0.88 -14.83 1.39
C GLU A 82 2.27 -14.20 1.47
N SER A 83 2.41 -13.05 2.14
CA SER A 83 3.66 -12.31 2.18
C SER A 83 4.67 -12.92 3.17
N LYS A 84 5.91 -12.53 3.06
CA LYS A 84 7.04 -12.94 3.90
C LYS A 84 8.00 -11.78 4.09
N ASP A 85 8.82 -11.84 5.13
CA ASP A 85 9.92 -10.89 5.29
C ASP A 85 11.00 -11.17 4.24
N VAL A 86 11.36 -10.11 3.53
CA VAL A 86 12.48 -10.10 2.60
C VAL A 86 13.27 -8.83 2.83
N ALA A 87 14.54 -8.97 3.16
CA ALA A 87 15.39 -7.82 3.40
C ALA A 87 15.48 -6.93 2.15
N TRP A 88 15.38 -5.62 2.33
CA TRP A 88 15.60 -4.66 1.26
C TRP A 88 17.08 -4.64 0.86
N GLY A 89 17.35 -4.88 -0.43
CA GLY A 89 18.70 -4.88 -1.01
C GLY A 89 19.29 -3.48 -1.25
N GLY A 90 18.50 -2.43 -1.08
CA GLY A 90 18.92 -1.04 -1.27
C GLY A 90 18.56 -0.43 -2.63
N GLU A 91 17.97 -1.20 -3.52
CA GLU A 91 17.57 -0.74 -4.86
C GLU A 91 16.10 -0.32 -4.92
N TRP A 92 15.82 0.59 -5.84
CA TRP A 92 14.48 1.05 -6.17
C TRP A 92 14.10 0.56 -7.55
N LYS A 93 12.92 -0.03 -7.67
CA LYS A 93 12.38 -0.57 -8.93
C LYS A 93 11.10 0.17 -9.32
N THR A 94 10.93 0.42 -10.60
CA THR A 94 9.63 0.79 -11.15
C THR A 94 8.71 -0.44 -11.20
N PHE A 95 7.42 -0.23 -11.31
CA PHE A 95 6.47 -1.32 -11.48
C PHE A 95 6.82 -2.20 -12.71
N ARG A 96 7.30 -1.59 -13.79
CA ARG A 96 7.66 -2.27 -15.03
C ARG A 96 8.82 -3.25 -14.88
N GLU A 97 9.82 -2.93 -14.04
CA GLU A 97 11.03 -3.74 -13.82
C GLU A 97 10.77 -4.99 -12.97
N MET A 98 9.62 -5.06 -12.31
CA MET A 98 9.25 -6.22 -11.50
C MET A 98 8.50 -7.29 -12.31
N PRO A 99 8.48 -8.55 -11.86
CA PRO A 99 7.75 -9.64 -12.54
C PRO A 99 6.31 -9.25 -12.90
N TRP A 100 5.88 -9.57 -14.12
CA TRP A 100 4.56 -9.23 -14.68
C TRP A 100 4.32 -7.72 -14.91
N GLY A 101 5.26 -6.84 -14.52
CA GLY A 101 5.10 -5.39 -14.64
C GLY A 101 4.87 -4.91 -16.06
N GLU A 102 5.60 -5.46 -17.04
CA GLU A 102 5.44 -5.10 -18.46
C GLU A 102 4.03 -5.42 -18.99
N MET A 103 3.45 -6.55 -18.59
CA MET A 103 2.09 -6.94 -19.04
C MET A 103 1.00 -6.02 -18.49
N TYR A 104 1.18 -5.53 -17.27
CA TYR A 104 0.19 -4.73 -16.54
C TYR A 104 0.50 -3.23 -16.57
N ILE A 105 1.52 -2.79 -17.32
CA ILE A 105 1.96 -1.38 -17.30
C ILE A 105 0.87 -0.39 -17.71
N LYS A 106 0.06 -0.72 -18.73
CA LYS A 106 -1.01 0.17 -19.21
C LYS A 106 -2.08 0.44 -18.13
N PRO A 107 -2.73 -0.60 -17.54
CA PRO A 107 -3.70 -0.38 -16.47
C PRO A 107 -3.05 0.24 -15.22
N TYR A 108 -1.82 -0.12 -14.88
CA TYR A 108 -1.06 0.49 -13.79
C TYR A 108 -0.84 1.99 -14.01
N THR A 109 -0.38 2.39 -15.20
CA THR A 109 -0.15 3.79 -15.54
C THR A 109 -1.42 4.62 -15.35
N GLY A 110 -2.55 4.16 -15.89
CA GLY A 110 -3.82 4.89 -15.77
C GLY A 110 -4.34 4.94 -14.35
N ARG A 111 -4.35 3.80 -13.67
CA ARG A 111 -4.92 3.67 -12.32
C ARG A 111 -4.06 4.32 -11.24
N VAL A 112 -2.74 4.25 -11.37
CA VAL A 112 -1.80 4.66 -10.31
C VAL A 112 -1.05 5.93 -10.70
N LEU A 113 -0.23 5.91 -11.77
CA LEU A 113 0.65 7.04 -12.08
C LEU A 113 -0.12 8.28 -12.51
N THR A 114 -1.08 8.14 -13.44
CA THR A 114 -1.91 9.26 -13.89
C THR A 114 -2.74 9.82 -12.73
N ARG A 115 -3.32 8.94 -11.92
CA ARG A 115 -4.07 9.35 -10.73
C ARG A 115 -3.19 10.12 -9.74
N ALA A 116 -1.96 9.65 -9.46
CA ALA A 116 -1.02 10.35 -8.60
C ALA A 116 -0.67 11.73 -9.15
N ALA A 117 -0.32 11.82 -10.45
CA ALA A 117 0.01 13.05 -11.13
C ALA A 117 -1.10 14.10 -10.98
N PHE A 118 -2.33 13.76 -11.35
CA PHE A 118 -3.46 14.70 -11.28
C PHE A 118 -4.00 14.93 -9.85
N THR A 119 -3.72 14.03 -8.92
CA THR A 119 -4.09 14.26 -7.51
C THR A 119 -3.16 15.27 -6.85
N PHE A 120 -1.87 15.22 -7.15
CA PHE A 120 -0.85 15.96 -6.43
C PHE A 120 -0.16 17.07 -7.23
N GLY A 121 -0.02 16.91 -8.56
CA GLY A 121 0.82 17.75 -9.38
C GLY A 121 0.35 19.19 -9.58
N PHE A 122 -0.90 19.53 -9.21
CA PHE A 122 -1.36 20.92 -9.08
C PHE A 122 -1.49 21.39 -7.62
N ARG A 123 -1.05 20.56 -6.67
CA ARG A 123 -1.16 20.79 -5.22
C ARG A 123 0.07 20.29 -4.47
N VAL A 124 1.24 20.48 -5.07
CA VAL A 124 2.53 19.99 -4.56
C VAL A 124 2.78 20.43 -3.12
N ALA A 125 2.47 21.70 -2.77
CA ALA A 125 2.62 22.20 -1.41
C ALA A 125 1.74 21.45 -0.38
N ALA A 126 0.49 21.13 -0.74
CA ALA A 126 -0.41 20.36 0.13
C ALA A 126 0.06 18.89 0.28
N MET A 127 0.55 18.29 -0.81
CA MET A 127 1.15 16.96 -0.77
C MET A 127 2.38 16.91 0.16
N ARG A 128 3.27 17.94 0.10
CA ARG A 128 4.43 18.03 1.00
C ARG A 128 4.00 18.05 2.46
N ALA A 129 3.07 18.94 2.79
CA ALA A 129 2.56 19.06 4.16
C ALA A 129 1.91 17.75 4.65
N ALA A 130 1.17 17.06 3.77
CA ALA A 130 0.59 15.75 4.09
C ALA A 130 1.66 14.68 4.35
N ALA A 131 2.66 14.56 3.46
CA ALA A 131 3.75 13.61 3.60
C ALA A 131 4.58 13.86 4.88
N GLU A 132 4.85 15.11 5.22
CA GLU A 132 5.53 15.49 6.46
C GLU A 132 4.72 15.08 7.70
N LYS A 133 3.39 15.32 7.71
CA LYS A 133 2.50 14.85 8.79
C LYS A 133 2.51 13.32 8.95
N MET A 134 2.69 12.60 7.87
CA MET A 134 2.81 11.13 7.87
C MET A 134 4.21 10.65 8.30
N GLY A 135 5.16 11.55 8.57
CA GLY A 135 6.54 11.20 8.93
C GLY A 135 7.36 10.64 7.77
N ALA A 136 6.99 10.94 6.52
CA ALA A 136 7.71 10.50 5.35
C ALA A 136 9.09 11.17 5.22
N THR A 137 10.05 10.44 4.66
CA THR A 137 11.39 10.97 4.39
C THR A 137 11.42 11.68 3.04
N ALA A 138 11.76 12.97 3.03
CA ALA A 138 11.90 13.74 1.78
C ALA A 138 13.08 13.23 0.95
N VAL A 139 12.91 13.16 -0.38
CA VAL A 139 13.94 12.79 -1.35
C VAL A 139 14.10 13.89 -2.41
N LYS A 140 15.34 14.08 -2.89
CA LYS A 140 15.69 15.17 -3.82
C LYS A 140 15.41 14.77 -5.29
N HIS A 141 14.17 14.39 -5.60
CA HIS A 141 13.76 14.04 -6.97
C HIS A 141 12.35 14.55 -7.22
N GLY A 142 12.10 15.11 -8.40
CA GLY A 142 10.85 15.80 -8.72
C GLY A 142 10.68 17.11 -7.99
N ASP A 143 9.54 17.75 -8.16
CA ASP A 143 9.15 18.95 -7.41
C ASP A 143 8.70 18.57 -5.99
N ALA A 144 8.18 17.34 -5.80
CA ALA A 144 7.97 16.72 -4.50
C ALA A 144 8.33 15.24 -4.58
N GLY A 145 9.20 14.79 -3.69
CA GLY A 145 9.58 13.38 -3.57
C GLY A 145 9.60 12.94 -2.11
N PHE A 146 8.98 11.77 -1.83
CA PHE A 146 8.89 11.24 -0.48
C PHE A 146 8.99 9.72 -0.47
N GLU A 147 9.66 9.20 0.57
CA GLU A 147 9.78 7.79 0.87
C GLU A 147 8.89 7.43 2.07
N PHE A 148 8.17 6.33 1.94
CA PHE A 148 7.27 5.78 2.95
C PHE A 148 7.61 4.32 3.21
N THR A 149 7.48 3.87 4.44
CA THR A 149 7.35 2.45 4.75
C THR A 149 5.88 2.09 4.61
N LEU A 150 5.56 1.16 3.69
CA LEU A 150 4.19 0.71 3.49
C LEU A 150 3.77 -0.23 4.61
N VAL A 151 4.46 -1.35 4.75
CA VAL A 151 4.24 -2.39 5.76
C VAL A 151 5.53 -3.20 5.92
N GLY A 152 5.91 -3.56 7.15
CA GLY A 152 7.16 -4.27 7.39
C GLY A 152 8.36 -3.52 6.81
N ASP A 153 9.21 -4.22 6.06
CA ASP A 153 10.38 -3.66 5.39
C ASP A 153 10.10 -3.21 3.94
N TYR A 154 8.84 -3.23 3.52
CA TYR A 154 8.45 -2.83 2.17
C TYR A 154 8.25 -1.33 2.07
N LYS A 155 9.07 -0.68 1.23
CA LYS A 155 9.11 0.77 1.09
C LYS A 155 8.65 1.21 -0.29
N MET A 156 8.08 2.40 -0.35
CA MET A 156 7.64 3.04 -1.59
C MET A 156 8.16 4.47 -1.64
N ARG A 157 8.50 4.93 -2.85
CA ARG A 157 8.75 6.35 -3.14
C ARG A 157 7.69 6.86 -4.10
N ILE A 158 7.21 8.06 -3.85
CA ILE A 158 6.43 8.82 -4.80
C ILE A 158 7.19 10.08 -5.20
N LEU A 159 7.30 10.29 -6.50
CA LEU A 159 7.91 11.47 -7.10
C LEU A 159 6.85 12.17 -7.92
N VAL A 160 6.71 13.47 -7.75
CA VAL A 160 5.70 14.28 -8.45
C VAL A 160 6.39 15.46 -9.10
N TRP A 161 6.03 15.73 -10.36
CA TRP A 161 6.40 16.93 -11.10
C TRP A 161 5.15 17.77 -11.28
N GLU A 162 5.26 19.03 -10.93
CA GLU A 162 4.18 20.01 -11.04
C GLU A 162 3.79 20.25 -12.49
N GLY A 163 2.50 20.32 -12.77
CA GLY A 163 2.00 20.72 -14.07
C GLY A 163 1.89 22.24 -14.16
N ASP A 164 2.04 22.78 -15.35
CA ASP A 164 1.86 24.17 -15.68
C ASP A 164 0.93 24.37 -16.90
N ASP A 165 0.90 25.56 -17.49
CA ASP A 165 0.07 25.88 -18.66
C ASP A 165 0.52 25.18 -19.93
N GLU A 166 1.79 24.70 -19.99
CA GLU A 166 2.37 24.07 -21.16
C GLU A 166 2.46 22.53 -21.02
N PHE A 167 2.68 22.05 -19.80
CA PHE A 167 2.91 20.63 -19.54
C PHE A 167 1.99 20.09 -18.45
N PRO A 168 1.37 18.91 -18.69
CA PRO A 168 0.58 18.24 -17.65
C PRO A 168 1.49 17.75 -16.49
N PRO A 169 0.95 17.61 -15.30
CA PRO A 169 1.69 17.04 -14.18
C PRO A 169 2.10 15.61 -14.46
N ASN A 170 3.18 15.17 -13.84
CA ASN A 170 3.67 13.79 -13.93
C ASN A 170 3.94 13.22 -12.54
N ALA A 171 3.92 11.89 -12.44
CA ALA A 171 4.26 11.18 -11.22
C ALA A 171 4.93 9.84 -11.52
N GLN A 172 5.80 9.42 -10.61
CA GLN A 172 6.42 8.10 -10.60
C GLN A 172 6.30 7.50 -9.20
N ILE A 173 6.00 6.21 -9.14
CA ILE A 173 6.07 5.41 -7.91
C ILE A 173 7.16 4.37 -8.09
N LEU A 174 8.07 4.31 -7.13
CA LEU A 174 9.12 3.32 -7.03
C LEU A 174 8.84 2.43 -5.82
N TYR A 175 9.25 1.20 -5.91
CA TYR A 175 9.12 0.17 -4.90
C TYR A 175 10.51 -0.30 -4.48
N SER A 176 10.72 -0.60 -3.22
CA SER A 176 11.92 -1.31 -2.79
C SER A 176 12.02 -2.66 -3.50
N ASP A 177 13.23 -3.11 -3.82
CA ASP A 177 13.49 -4.30 -4.65
C ASP A 177 12.86 -5.60 -4.10
N ASN A 178 12.69 -5.67 -2.76
CA ASN A 178 12.03 -6.80 -2.09
C ASN A 178 10.52 -6.93 -2.38
N PHE A 179 9.86 -5.92 -2.94
CA PHE A 179 8.42 -6.00 -3.24
C PHE A 179 8.06 -7.14 -4.17
N ALA A 180 8.94 -7.48 -5.11
CA ALA A 180 8.71 -8.56 -6.07
C ALA A 180 8.60 -9.94 -5.40
N ASP A 181 9.25 -10.11 -4.24
CA ASP A 181 9.29 -11.37 -3.49
C ASP A 181 8.16 -11.49 -2.47
N GLY A 182 7.63 -10.36 -2.00
CA GLY A 182 6.58 -10.32 -0.98
C GLY A 182 5.17 -10.08 -1.51
N PHE A 183 5.03 -9.54 -2.73
CA PHE A 183 3.75 -9.11 -3.27
C PHE A 183 3.57 -9.45 -4.74
N ALA A 184 2.41 -9.98 -5.10
CA ALA A 184 2.00 -10.20 -6.49
C ALA A 184 1.83 -8.85 -7.24
N ALA A 185 1.74 -8.92 -8.58
CA ALA A 185 1.59 -7.71 -9.41
C ALA A 185 0.34 -6.90 -9.05
N GLU A 186 -0.77 -7.58 -8.74
CA GLU A 186 -2.01 -6.92 -8.33
C GLU A 186 -1.86 -6.19 -7.00
N ASP A 187 -1.18 -6.80 -6.01
CA ASP A 187 -0.93 -6.17 -4.71
C ASP A 187 -0.10 -4.90 -4.84
N ARG A 188 0.86 -4.90 -5.77
CA ARG A 188 1.68 -3.71 -6.06
C ARG A 188 0.86 -2.56 -6.65
N VAL A 189 -0.16 -2.87 -7.46
CA VAL A 189 -1.13 -1.87 -7.93
C VAL A 189 -1.94 -1.33 -6.76
N VAL A 190 -2.46 -2.22 -5.91
CA VAL A 190 -3.23 -1.84 -4.71
C VAL A 190 -2.38 -1.04 -3.73
N ALA A 191 -1.11 -1.40 -3.54
CA ALA A 191 -0.16 -0.62 -2.73
C ALA A 191 -0.02 0.83 -3.22
N GLY A 192 0.04 1.03 -4.55
CA GLY A 192 0.02 2.36 -5.17
C GLY A 192 -1.26 3.13 -4.85
N ASP A 193 -2.41 2.49 -4.95
CA ASP A 193 -3.71 3.09 -4.61
C ASP A 193 -3.80 3.45 -3.12
N ILE A 194 -3.30 2.58 -2.23
CA ILE A 194 -3.25 2.83 -0.78
C ILE A 194 -2.39 4.05 -0.48
N LEU A 195 -1.18 4.12 -1.05
CA LEU A 195 -0.28 5.25 -0.85
C LEU A 195 -0.92 6.57 -1.26
N ILE A 196 -1.48 6.64 -2.48
CA ILE A 196 -2.15 7.83 -3.01
C ILE A 196 -3.35 8.21 -2.14
N GLY A 197 -4.19 7.23 -1.78
CA GLY A 197 -5.37 7.45 -0.97
C GLY A 197 -5.03 7.96 0.43
N THR A 198 -3.99 7.40 1.05
CA THR A 198 -3.54 7.81 2.38
C THR A 198 -2.96 9.22 2.36
N ILE A 199 -2.02 9.55 1.46
CA ILE A 199 -1.50 10.92 1.34
C ILE A 199 -2.64 11.91 1.14
N LYS A 200 -3.60 11.60 0.25
CA LYS A 200 -4.76 12.47 -0.01
C LYS A 200 -5.62 12.71 1.23
N SER A 201 -5.74 11.73 2.14
CA SER A 201 -6.53 11.87 3.37
C SER A 201 -5.90 12.81 4.41
N TYR A 202 -4.60 13.10 4.27
CA TYR A 202 -3.86 14.05 5.12
C TYR A 202 -3.79 15.47 4.52
N MET A 203 -4.25 15.67 3.29
CA MET A 203 -4.30 16.98 2.61
C MET A 203 -5.51 17.81 3.05
#